data_f83b235637af388c55681a5472206261
#
_entry.id   f83b235637af388c55681a5472206261
#
_cell.length_a   1.000
_cell.length_b   1.000
_cell.length_c   1.000
_cell.angle_alpha   90.00
_cell.angle_beta   90.00
_cell.angle_gamma   90.00
#
_symmetry.space_group_name_H-M   'P 1'
#
loop_
_entity.id
_entity.type
_entity.pdbx_description
1 polymer ?
#
loop_
_entity_poly.entity_id
_entity_poly.type
_entity_poly.pdbx_seq_one_letter_code
_entity_poly.pdbx_strand_id
1 'polypeptide(L)'
;MGTYFDLGRPVIGGWMGGGWVSRDPVRAIDLLWGGEFGQEGACLFAVNVDTGKVVERHRIGCREFNVTVEHDTGRLWIHTYHGLFEPGLLLWSWSPETRRLESHGFPPLRLQRFAGDTVLSGGRIYIGTHPHGHLVSYEPTTRTWRDHGPQAPGPIVPDQHIWCYPSFAAESGEIICGITRDPAAQVAYDPETGVTRVLDQLPEKPPEPESSVSRKIEARFRREFSYEVDGELRTTDYEPCVATDICGLQVGPGGRIYGATIISMHVFCYDPATSLLTDLGQVGWSGGEVYDVIGHGGKVYMGSYGGGYWAVYDPDEPWNPCPQEQGMTPEANPRNFGQLGLDMNRPFEYTIGPDDRIYIACRSNYRIPGGGLARFDPRTEEKKVFRDEEQSVQCVASDDRYVYGGTSIRGGRGCVDVTEHAKLFLHSPDEERRVFECIPDPDAIAIGNLAVSPTSRLLYGSTDTGGLFAFDREELQIVKRWQLRSNGTPLMGVPEAYGIIHLTAGHDGDIYGCTQRDVFKLDVATERVEYLDQPPISDLYQIVEGEPGVFYLGARGHLLQYHLKDTPHYR
;
A
#
# COMPACT_ATOMS: atom_id res chain seq x y z
N MET A 1 27.41 17.02 7.46
CA MET A 1 27.02 15.86 6.66
C MET A 1 26.91 14.68 7.60
N GLY A 2 25.78 13.98 7.55
CA GLY A 2 25.55 12.76 8.33
C GLY A 2 26.01 11.51 7.58
N THR A 3 25.64 10.35 8.11
CA THR A 3 25.99 9.06 7.51
C THR A 3 24.79 8.12 7.54
N TYR A 4 24.48 7.51 6.40
CA TYR A 4 23.47 6.47 6.28
C TYR A 4 24.09 5.08 6.43
N PHE A 5 23.34 4.21 7.11
CA PHE A 5 23.59 2.77 7.18
C PHE A 5 22.34 2.04 6.72
N ASP A 6 22.50 1.09 5.81
CA ASP A 6 21.42 0.18 5.41
C ASP A 6 21.44 -1.02 6.39
N LEU A 7 20.43 -1.09 7.23
CA LEU A 7 20.27 -2.18 8.22
C LEU A 7 19.67 -3.44 7.59
N GLY A 8 19.28 -3.37 6.32
CA GLY A 8 18.76 -4.49 5.55
C GLY A 8 17.24 -4.50 5.40
N ARG A 9 16.74 -5.64 4.98
CA ARG A 9 15.33 -5.89 4.67
C ARG A 9 14.69 -6.65 5.81
N PRO A 10 13.88 -6.00 6.66
CA PRO A 10 13.28 -6.66 7.83
C PRO A 10 12.32 -7.77 7.46
N VAL A 11 11.59 -7.63 6.36
CA VAL A 11 10.59 -8.61 5.94
C VAL A 11 10.80 -8.96 4.46
N ILE A 12 11.04 -10.25 4.22
CA ILE A 12 11.12 -10.83 2.88
C ILE A 12 9.95 -11.78 2.71
N GLY A 13 9.27 -11.72 1.59
CA GLY A 13 8.07 -12.47 1.30
C GLY A 13 6.92 -11.50 1.06
N GLY A 14 6.86 -11.00 -0.15
CA GLY A 14 5.78 -10.14 -0.62
C GLY A 14 4.46 -10.87 -0.74
N TRP A 15 3.46 -10.16 -1.22
CA TRP A 15 2.19 -10.77 -1.56
C TRP A 15 2.37 -11.75 -2.71
N MET A 16 1.84 -12.97 -2.55
CA MET A 16 1.85 -13.97 -3.60
C MET A 16 0.48 -14.05 -4.28
N GLY A 17 0.50 -14.15 -5.60
CA GLY A 17 -0.67 -14.36 -6.44
C GLY A 17 -0.34 -15.27 -7.60
N GLY A 18 -1.36 -15.64 -8.38
CA GLY A 18 -1.16 -16.46 -9.57
C GLY A 18 -1.93 -17.78 -9.52
N GLY A 19 -1.40 -18.79 -10.19
CA GLY A 19 -2.09 -20.05 -10.43
C GLY A 19 -2.37 -20.26 -11.91
N TRP A 20 -1.56 -19.61 -12.74
CA TRP A 20 -1.65 -19.77 -14.20
C TRP A 20 -0.96 -21.05 -14.60
N VAL A 21 -1.68 -21.92 -15.31
CA VAL A 21 -1.15 -23.22 -15.75
C VAL A 21 -0.84 -23.16 -17.25
N SER A 22 0.35 -23.57 -17.62
CA SER A 22 0.75 -23.72 -19.02
C SER A 22 1.42 -25.07 -19.27
N ARG A 23 1.31 -25.57 -20.49
CA ARG A 23 2.13 -26.69 -20.97
C ARG A 23 3.42 -26.15 -21.56
N ASP A 24 4.55 -26.65 -21.11
CA ASP A 24 5.82 -26.46 -21.81
C ASP A 24 6.02 -27.61 -22.84
N PRO A 25 5.81 -27.33 -24.11
CA PRO A 25 5.90 -28.40 -25.14
C PRO A 25 7.35 -28.87 -25.39
N VAL A 26 8.35 -28.04 -25.07
CA VAL A 26 9.77 -28.34 -25.28
C VAL A 26 10.25 -29.36 -24.25
N ARG A 27 9.87 -29.17 -22.99
CA ARG A 27 10.23 -30.06 -21.87
C ARG A 27 9.18 -31.15 -21.61
N ALA A 28 8.03 -31.05 -22.23
CA ALA A 28 6.87 -31.91 -22.06
C ALA A 28 6.36 -31.96 -20.59
N ILE A 29 6.44 -30.84 -19.88
CA ILE A 29 6.00 -30.68 -18.48
C ILE A 29 4.90 -29.65 -18.34
N ASP A 30 4.07 -29.80 -17.31
CA ASP A 30 3.11 -28.80 -16.93
C ASP A 30 3.72 -27.85 -15.89
N LEU A 31 3.52 -26.56 -16.12
CA LEU A 31 4.05 -25.48 -15.30
C LEU A 31 2.91 -24.76 -14.59
N LEU A 32 3.06 -24.63 -13.29
CA LEU A 32 2.24 -23.74 -12.49
C LEU A 32 3.01 -22.45 -12.22
N TRP A 33 2.48 -21.33 -12.71
CA TRP A 33 3.09 -20.03 -12.57
C TRP A 33 2.53 -19.28 -11.39
N GLY A 34 3.42 -18.64 -10.63
CA GLY A 34 3.12 -17.75 -9.53
C GLY A 34 3.84 -16.42 -9.65
N GLY A 35 3.33 -15.41 -8.95
CA GLY A 35 3.94 -14.11 -8.81
C GLY A 35 4.17 -13.79 -7.33
N GLU A 36 5.35 -13.31 -7.01
CA GLU A 36 5.64 -12.64 -5.75
C GLU A 36 5.77 -11.14 -6.02
N PHE A 37 5.04 -10.33 -5.27
CA PHE A 37 4.86 -8.91 -5.53
C PHE A 37 5.36 -8.05 -4.38
N GLY A 38 5.97 -6.93 -4.70
CA GLY A 38 6.43 -5.94 -3.72
C GLY A 38 6.99 -4.69 -4.37
N GLN A 39 7.38 -3.74 -3.55
CA GLN A 39 7.78 -2.42 -4.02
C GLN A 39 9.14 -2.39 -4.71
N GLU A 40 10.03 -3.31 -4.38
CA GLU A 40 11.33 -3.42 -5.04
C GLU A 40 11.27 -4.11 -6.40
N GLY A 41 10.09 -4.57 -6.79
CA GLY A 41 9.86 -5.32 -8.01
C GLY A 41 9.01 -6.55 -7.73
N ALA A 42 8.73 -7.31 -8.78
CA ALA A 42 8.01 -8.56 -8.70
C ALA A 42 8.87 -9.71 -9.19
N CYS A 43 8.57 -10.91 -8.75
CA CYS A 43 9.20 -12.14 -9.21
C CYS A 43 8.13 -13.05 -9.83
N LEU A 44 8.25 -13.33 -11.11
CA LEU A 44 7.49 -14.39 -11.77
C LEU A 44 8.28 -15.70 -11.62
N PHE A 45 7.63 -16.75 -11.16
CA PHE A 45 8.25 -18.07 -11.05
C PHE A 45 7.34 -19.17 -11.58
N ALA A 46 7.92 -20.29 -11.98
CA ALA A 46 7.19 -21.48 -12.37
C ALA A 46 7.65 -22.70 -11.61
N VAL A 47 6.68 -23.51 -11.24
CA VAL A 47 6.85 -24.80 -10.57
C VAL A 47 6.50 -25.91 -11.55
N ASN A 48 7.32 -26.95 -11.62
CA ASN A 48 6.94 -28.18 -12.30
C ASN A 48 5.84 -28.84 -11.46
N VAL A 49 4.67 -29.03 -12.05
CA VAL A 49 3.47 -29.53 -11.37
C VAL A 49 3.66 -30.91 -10.73
N ASP A 50 4.46 -31.78 -11.39
CA ASP A 50 4.67 -33.15 -10.91
C ASP A 50 5.65 -33.24 -9.74
N THR A 51 6.64 -32.35 -9.69
CA THR A 51 7.76 -32.44 -8.73
C THR A 51 7.73 -31.41 -7.63
N GLY A 52 6.92 -30.35 -7.74
CA GLY A 52 6.90 -29.22 -6.80
C GLY A 52 8.14 -28.31 -6.88
N LYS A 53 9.05 -28.57 -7.81
CA LYS A 53 10.30 -27.82 -7.92
C LYS A 53 10.17 -26.57 -8.77
N VAL A 54 10.75 -25.47 -8.31
CA VAL A 54 10.89 -24.25 -9.10
C VAL A 54 11.83 -24.49 -10.27
N VAL A 55 11.36 -24.23 -11.48
CA VAL A 55 12.09 -24.43 -12.75
C VAL A 55 12.33 -23.16 -13.53
N GLU A 56 11.60 -22.08 -13.20
CA GLU A 56 11.78 -20.75 -13.76
C GLU A 56 11.71 -19.71 -12.64
N ARG A 57 12.50 -18.65 -12.76
CA ARG A 57 12.47 -17.48 -11.89
C ARG A 57 12.92 -16.25 -12.66
N HIS A 58 12.06 -15.24 -12.73
CA HIS A 58 12.30 -14.01 -13.49
C HIS A 58 11.92 -12.78 -12.65
N ARG A 59 12.85 -11.86 -12.46
CA ARG A 59 12.54 -10.56 -11.87
C ARG A 59 11.94 -9.63 -12.93
N ILE A 60 10.83 -8.97 -12.57
CA ILE A 60 10.14 -7.99 -13.42
C ILE A 60 10.21 -6.66 -12.71
N GLY A 61 10.60 -5.60 -13.41
CA GLY A 61 10.76 -4.24 -12.89
C GLY A 61 9.42 -3.52 -12.66
N CYS A 62 8.47 -4.19 -12.00
CA CYS A 62 7.18 -3.64 -11.63
C CYS A 62 6.82 -4.12 -10.22
N ARG A 63 5.84 -3.46 -9.60
CA ARG A 63 5.34 -3.85 -8.27
C ARG A 63 4.40 -5.05 -8.33
N GLU A 64 3.64 -5.12 -9.41
CA GLU A 64 2.59 -6.12 -9.60
C GLU A 64 2.38 -6.37 -11.10
N PHE A 65 2.03 -7.59 -11.46
CA PHE A 65 1.69 -7.98 -12.82
C PHE A 65 0.54 -8.98 -12.84
N ASN A 66 -0.07 -9.14 -14.01
CA ASN A 66 -0.97 -10.26 -14.30
C ASN A 66 -0.47 -11.04 -15.51
N VAL A 67 -0.92 -12.30 -15.63
CA VAL A 67 -0.48 -13.23 -16.66
C VAL A 67 -1.68 -13.80 -17.38
N THR A 68 -1.58 -13.88 -18.71
CA THR A 68 -2.51 -14.63 -19.55
C THR A 68 -1.73 -15.69 -20.31
N VAL A 69 -2.23 -16.91 -20.29
CA VAL A 69 -1.59 -18.06 -20.95
C VAL A 69 -2.16 -18.23 -22.36
N GLU A 70 -1.27 -18.31 -23.33
CA GLU A 70 -1.58 -18.77 -24.68
C GLU A 70 -1.42 -20.31 -24.70
N HIS A 71 -2.54 -21.02 -24.53
CA HIS A 71 -2.52 -22.45 -24.23
C HIS A 71 -1.93 -23.32 -25.34
N ASP A 72 -2.11 -22.91 -26.61
CA ASP A 72 -1.61 -23.67 -27.78
C ASP A 72 -0.08 -23.69 -27.86
N THR A 73 0.57 -22.64 -27.43
CA THR A 73 2.03 -22.45 -27.50
C THR A 73 2.73 -22.58 -26.14
N GLY A 74 2.00 -22.49 -25.06
CA GLY A 74 2.52 -22.40 -23.70
C GLY A 74 3.17 -21.04 -23.38
N ARG A 75 3.03 -20.05 -24.28
CA ARG A 75 3.54 -18.69 -24.09
C ARG A 75 2.74 -17.96 -23.02
N LEU A 76 3.42 -17.14 -22.26
CA LEU A 76 2.79 -16.21 -21.31
C LEU A 76 2.83 -14.79 -21.86
N TRP A 77 1.73 -14.07 -21.66
CA TRP A 77 1.64 -12.63 -21.82
C TRP A 77 1.49 -12.00 -20.45
N ILE A 78 2.40 -11.08 -20.12
CA ILE A 78 2.53 -10.52 -18.77
C ILE A 78 2.41 -9.01 -18.89
N HIS A 79 1.40 -8.44 -18.28
CA HIS A 79 1.24 -6.99 -18.22
C HIS A 79 1.41 -6.47 -16.80
N THR A 80 2.08 -5.32 -16.67
CA THR A 80 2.40 -4.73 -15.37
C THR A 80 1.32 -3.75 -14.94
N TYR A 81 0.89 -3.83 -13.67
CA TYR A 81 -0.09 -2.88 -13.10
C TYR A 81 0.54 -1.58 -12.64
N HIS A 82 1.68 -1.66 -12.01
CA HIS A 82 2.37 -0.54 -11.43
C HIS A 82 3.85 -0.62 -11.78
N GLY A 83 4.32 0.34 -12.56
CA GLY A 83 5.76 0.51 -12.77
C GLY A 83 6.43 1.05 -11.51
N LEU A 84 7.68 0.64 -11.28
CA LEU A 84 8.47 1.21 -10.20
C LEU A 84 8.86 2.67 -10.50
N PHE A 85 9.02 3.00 -11.77
CA PHE A 85 9.56 4.28 -12.24
C PHE A 85 8.88 4.76 -13.52
N GLU A 86 7.59 5.07 -13.52
CA GLU A 86 6.93 5.70 -14.66
C GLU A 86 7.12 5.07 -16.08
N PRO A 87 6.13 5.15 -16.92
CA PRO A 87 4.72 4.81 -16.72
C PRO A 87 4.55 3.30 -16.77
N GLY A 88 3.91 2.73 -15.78
CA GLY A 88 3.79 1.32 -15.52
C GLY A 88 2.96 0.48 -16.50
N LEU A 89 3.01 0.78 -17.79
CA LEU A 89 2.26 0.10 -18.85
C LEU A 89 3.22 -0.74 -19.70
N LEU A 90 3.85 -1.77 -19.12
CA LEU A 90 4.74 -2.65 -19.87
C LEU A 90 4.08 -3.99 -20.13
N LEU A 91 4.15 -4.42 -21.37
CA LEU A 91 3.80 -5.77 -21.80
C LEU A 91 5.08 -6.57 -22.02
N TRP A 92 5.08 -7.76 -21.44
CA TRP A 92 6.15 -8.75 -21.63
C TRP A 92 5.56 -10.06 -22.13
N SER A 93 6.38 -10.88 -22.73
CA SER A 93 6.07 -12.30 -22.94
C SER A 93 7.20 -13.19 -22.46
N TRP A 94 6.85 -14.41 -22.06
CA TRP A 94 7.77 -15.51 -21.85
C TRP A 94 7.42 -16.64 -22.82
N SER A 95 8.43 -17.28 -23.40
CA SER A 95 8.23 -18.37 -24.35
C SER A 95 8.98 -19.62 -23.90
N PRO A 96 8.36 -20.83 -24.01
CA PRO A 96 9.02 -22.09 -23.67
C PRO A 96 10.27 -22.38 -24.53
N GLU A 97 10.29 -21.91 -25.77
CA GLU A 97 11.43 -22.16 -26.67
C GLU A 97 12.68 -21.41 -26.25
N THR A 98 12.52 -20.15 -25.86
CA THR A 98 13.66 -19.29 -25.48
C THR A 98 13.93 -19.26 -23.99
N ARG A 99 12.91 -19.52 -23.16
CA ARG A 99 12.91 -19.41 -21.71
C ARG A 99 13.34 -18.01 -21.24
N ARG A 100 12.96 -16.98 -21.97
CA ARG A 100 13.33 -15.58 -21.70
C ARG A 100 12.10 -14.68 -21.68
N LEU A 101 12.20 -13.64 -20.88
CA LEU A 101 11.28 -12.52 -20.95
C LEU A 101 11.66 -11.60 -22.10
N GLU A 102 10.69 -11.27 -22.95
CA GLU A 102 10.80 -10.29 -24.01
C GLU A 102 9.87 -9.11 -23.72
N SER A 103 10.41 -7.89 -23.76
CA SER A 103 9.60 -6.67 -23.58
C SER A 103 9.00 -6.24 -24.93
N HIS A 104 7.73 -5.88 -24.91
CA HIS A 104 6.98 -5.36 -26.06
C HIS A 104 6.65 -3.86 -25.92
N GLY A 105 7.27 -3.20 -24.94
CA GLY A 105 7.07 -1.78 -24.69
C GLY A 105 5.70 -1.48 -24.11
N PHE A 106 5.18 -0.30 -24.46
CA PHE A 106 3.96 0.26 -23.90
C PHE A 106 3.06 0.85 -25.00
N PRO A 107 1.73 0.93 -24.76
CA PRO A 107 0.80 1.54 -25.71
C PRO A 107 1.06 3.05 -25.82
N PRO A 108 0.62 3.70 -26.92
CA PRO A 108 0.78 5.14 -27.14
C PRO A 108 -0.19 5.97 -26.28
N LEU A 109 -0.29 5.63 -24.99
CA LEU A 109 -1.14 6.29 -24.01
C LEU A 109 -0.30 6.89 -22.89
N ARG A 110 -0.54 8.16 -22.58
CA ARG A 110 0.11 8.81 -21.43
C ARG A 110 -0.84 8.81 -20.23
N LEU A 111 -0.25 8.74 -19.02
CA LEU A 111 -0.98 8.85 -17.74
C LEU A 111 -2.07 7.79 -17.52
N GLN A 112 -1.95 6.65 -18.20
CA GLN A 112 -2.84 5.51 -17.99
C GLN A 112 -2.09 4.33 -17.38
N ARG A 113 -2.81 3.44 -16.73
CA ARG A 113 -2.29 2.18 -16.17
C ARG A 113 -3.11 1.03 -16.72
N PHE A 114 -2.53 -0.16 -16.80
CA PHE A 114 -3.30 -1.34 -17.16
C PHE A 114 -4.32 -1.70 -16.07
N ALA A 115 -5.42 -2.33 -16.48
CA ALA A 115 -6.50 -2.74 -15.62
C ALA A 115 -7.02 -4.12 -16.04
N GLY A 116 -7.26 -4.98 -15.05
CA GLY A 116 -7.88 -6.27 -15.26
C GLY A 116 -7.00 -7.32 -15.94
N ASP A 117 -7.65 -8.30 -16.52
CA ASP A 117 -7.00 -9.39 -17.23
C ASP A 117 -6.67 -9.00 -18.67
N THR A 118 -5.90 -9.84 -19.33
CA THR A 118 -5.59 -9.73 -20.76
C THR A 118 -6.45 -10.73 -21.53
N VAL A 119 -6.99 -10.33 -22.67
CA VAL A 119 -7.80 -11.19 -23.52
C VAL A 119 -7.07 -11.44 -24.85
N LEU A 120 -6.91 -12.70 -25.20
CA LEU A 120 -6.34 -13.12 -26.48
C LEU A 120 -7.48 -13.34 -27.50
N SER A 121 -7.45 -12.64 -28.62
CA SER A 121 -8.43 -12.80 -29.69
C SER A 121 -7.84 -12.41 -31.04
N GLY A 122 -8.08 -13.20 -32.07
CA GLY A 122 -7.63 -12.91 -33.43
C GLY A 122 -6.14 -12.65 -33.58
N GLY A 123 -5.30 -13.33 -32.78
CA GLY A 123 -3.84 -13.15 -32.77
C GLY A 123 -3.37 -11.86 -32.08
N ARG A 124 -4.24 -11.14 -31.38
CA ARG A 124 -3.95 -9.92 -30.65
C ARG A 124 -4.16 -10.07 -29.16
N ILE A 125 -3.47 -9.24 -28.41
CA ILE A 125 -3.59 -9.14 -26.96
C ILE A 125 -4.35 -7.85 -26.65
N TYR A 126 -5.53 -7.97 -26.03
CA TYR A 126 -6.36 -6.85 -25.60
C TYR A 126 -6.17 -6.62 -24.11
N ILE A 127 -5.97 -5.37 -23.72
CA ILE A 127 -5.72 -4.96 -22.33
C ILE A 127 -6.54 -3.70 -22.05
N GLY A 128 -7.24 -3.67 -20.94
CA GLY A 128 -7.93 -2.49 -20.47
C GLY A 128 -7.04 -1.54 -19.69
N THR A 129 -7.46 -0.29 -19.55
CA THR A 129 -6.70 0.73 -18.82
C THR A 129 -7.58 1.53 -17.86
N HIS A 130 -6.94 2.31 -17.01
CA HIS A 130 -7.53 3.35 -16.16
C HIS A 130 -6.56 4.56 -16.08
N PRO A 131 -6.97 5.78 -15.73
CA PRO A 131 -8.26 6.19 -15.19
C PRO A 131 -9.35 6.48 -16.24
N HIS A 132 -9.09 6.40 -17.53
CA HIS A 132 -10.06 6.80 -18.55
C HIS A 132 -10.72 5.63 -19.30
N GLY A 133 -10.46 4.39 -18.86
CA GLY A 133 -11.15 3.20 -19.32
C GLY A 133 -10.93 2.86 -20.80
N HIS A 134 -9.74 3.11 -21.36
CA HIS A 134 -9.41 2.71 -22.71
C HIS A 134 -9.23 1.20 -22.85
N LEU A 135 -9.53 0.68 -24.02
CA LEU A 135 -9.11 -0.64 -24.47
C LEU A 135 -7.94 -0.45 -25.45
N VAL A 136 -6.85 -1.16 -25.22
CA VAL A 136 -5.70 -1.18 -26.13
C VAL A 136 -5.44 -2.58 -26.63
N SER A 137 -4.80 -2.72 -27.78
CA SER A 137 -4.33 -4.03 -28.25
C SER A 137 -2.90 -4.00 -28.75
N TYR A 138 -2.22 -5.13 -28.62
CA TYR A 138 -0.89 -5.39 -29.17
C TYR A 138 -0.97 -6.52 -30.20
N GLU A 139 -0.37 -6.29 -31.37
CA GLU A 139 -0.23 -7.27 -32.46
C GLU A 139 1.20 -7.83 -32.48
N PRO A 140 1.44 -9.07 -32.06
CA PRO A 140 2.79 -9.63 -31.95
C PRO A 140 3.55 -9.76 -33.27
N THR A 141 2.84 -10.07 -34.36
CA THR A 141 3.45 -10.28 -35.68
C THR A 141 4.03 -9.01 -36.27
N THR A 142 3.34 -7.89 -36.08
CA THR A 142 3.77 -6.57 -36.55
C THR A 142 4.45 -5.73 -35.49
N ARG A 143 4.41 -6.18 -34.23
CA ARG A 143 4.90 -5.47 -33.05
C ARG A 143 4.29 -4.08 -32.88
N THR A 144 3.00 -3.95 -33.19
CA THR A 144 2.30 -2.66 -33.14
C THR A 144 1.25 -2.61 -32.08
N TRP A 145 1.15 -1.43 -31.45
CA TRP A 145 0.09 -1.08 -30.51
C TRP A 145 -1.03 -0.32 -31.19
N ARG A 146 -2.26 -0.56 -30.74
CA ARG A 146 -3.44 0.22 -31.14
C ARG A 146 -4.25 0.62 -29.92
N ASP A 147 -4.63 1.89 -29.84
CA ASP A 147 -5.61 2.41 -28.89
C ASP A 147 -6.99 2.38 -29.57
N HIS A 148 -7.95 1.72 -28.93
CA HIS A 148 -9.35 1.61 -29.37
C HIS A 148 -10.24 2.66 -28.70
N GLY A 149 -9.66 3.56 -27.90
CA GLY A 149 -10.36 4.59 -27.18
C GLY A 149 -11.07 4.11 -25.91
N PRO A 150 -11.74 5.03 -25.21
CA PRO A 150 -12.48 4.72 -24.00
C PRO A 150 -13.72 3.87 -24.30
N GLN A 151 -13.97 2.88 -23.47
CA GLN A 151 -15.06 1.92 -23.64
C GLN A 151 -16.30 2.26 -22.80
N ALA A 152 -16.21 3.27 -21.94
CA ALA A 152 -17.33 3.69 -21.12
C ALA A 152 -18.46 4.30 -21.97
N PRO A 153 -19.72 3.91 -21.77
CA PRO A 153 -20.84 4.51 -22.49
C PRO A 153 -21.07 5.96 -22.04
N GLY A 154 -21.24 6.87 -23.01
CA GLY A 154 -21.49 8.29 -22.77
C GLY A 154 -20.24 9.15 -22.52
N PRO A 155 -20.39 10.44 -22.22
CA PRO A 155 -19.27 11.35 -22.08
C PRO A 155 -18.42 11.00 -20.85
N ILE A 156 -17.10 11.12 -21.01
CA ILE A 156 -16.15 11.02 -19.89
C ILE A 156 -16.15 12.39 -19.19
N VAL A 157 -16.46 12.37 -17.91
CA VAL A 157 -16.37 13.56 -17.06
C VAL A 157 -14.92 13.69 -16.59
N PRO A 158 -14.30 14.88 -16.66
CA PRO A 158 -13.00 15.13 -16.05
C PRO A 158 -13.00 14.65 -14.58
N ASP A 159 -11.90 14.09 -14.13
CA ASP A 159 -11.70 13.54 -12.78
C ASP A 159 -12.48 12.26 -12.43
N GLN A 160 -13.23 11.70 -13.36
CA GLN A 160 -13.88 10.40 -13.18
C GLN A 160 -12.87 9.27 -13.42
N HIS A 161 -12.61 8.46 -12.40
CA HIS A 161 -11.79 7.26 -12.52
C HIS A 161 -12.61 6.10 -13.11
N ILE A 162 -12.37 5.80 -14.37
CA ILE A 162 -13.02 4.72 -15.12
C ILE A 162 -12.00 3.61 -15.39
N TRP A 163 -12.36 2.39 -15.04
CA TRP A 163 -11.58 1.21 -15.35
C TRP A 163 -12.26 0.41 -16.44
N CYS A 164 -11.51 -0.05 -17.43
CA CYS A 164 -11.93 -1.04 -18.41
C CYS A 164 -11.30 -2.37 -18.05
N TYR A 165 -12.12 -3.38 -17.78
CA TYR A 165 -11.68 -4.74 -17.45
C TYR A 165 -12.08 -5.70 -18.56
N PRO A 166 -11.22 -6.01 -19.55
CA PRO A 166 -11.46 -7.09 -20.49
C PRO A 166 -11.58 -8.41 -19.72
N SER A 167 -12.61 -9.18 -20.02
CA SER A 167 -12.90 -10.41 -19.30
C SER A 167 -12.68 -11.65 -20.14
N PHE A 168 -13.20 -11.65 -21.39
CA PHE A 168 -13.04 -12.73 -22.35
C PHE A 168 -13.42 -12.27 -23.76
N ALA A 169 -13.01 -13.06 -24.78
CA ALA A 169 -13.52 -12.93 -26.13
C ALA A 169 -14.73 -13.85 -26.32
N ALA A 170 -15.84 -13.31 -26.81
CA ALA A 170 -17.00 -14.10 -27.17
C ALA A 170 -16.76 -14.92 -28.44
N GLU A 171 -17.58 -15.93 -28.72
CA GLU A 171 -17.50 -16.71 -29.95
C GLU A 171 -17.64 -15.84 -31.22
N SER A 172 -18.33 -14.71 -31.11
CA SER A 172 -18.44 -13.70 -32.18
C SER A 172 -17.12 -12.96 -32.48
N GLY A 173 -16.09 -13.10 -31.61
CA GLY A 173 -14.85 -12.32 -31.66
C GLY A 173 -14.92 -10.99 -30.93
N GLU A 174 -16.08 -10.59 -30.40
CA GLU A 174 -16.21 -9.38 -29.58
C GLU A 174 -15.46 -9.53 -28.26
N ILE A 175 -14.82 -8.43 -27.80
CA ILE A 175 -14.15 -8.37 -26.50
C ILE A 175 -15.13 -7.88 -25.44
N ILE A 176 -15.41 -8.71 -24.46
CA ILE A 176 -16.32 -8.39 -23.36
C ILE A 176 -15.55 -7.69 -22.26
N CYS A 177 -16.00 -6.50 -21.85
CA CYS A 177 -15.36 -5.68 -20.85
C CYS A 177 -16.35 -5.25 -19.76
N GLY A 178 -15.89 -5.30 -18.51
CA GLY A 178 -16.53 -4.62 -17.39
C GLY A 178 -16.04 -3.17 -17.28
N ILE A 179 -16.94 -2.24 -17.08
CA ILE A 179 -16.65 -0.81 -16.91
C ILE A 179 -17.04 -0.40 -15.50
N THR A 180 -16.07 0.07 -14.71
CA THR A 180 -16.34 0.60 -13.37
C THR A 180 -16.65 2.09 -13.45
N ARG A 181 -17.90 2.40 -13.66
CA ARG A 181 -18.43 3.76 -13.47
C ARG A 181 -19.77 3.63 -12.73
N ASP A 182 -20.33 4.71 -12.30
CA ASP A 182 -21.66 4.71 -11.69
C ASP A 182 -22.70 5.23 -12.71
N PRO A 183 -23.67 4.39 -13.12
CA PRO A 183 -23.76 2.94 -12.85
C PRO A 183 -22.71 2.11 -13.62
N ALA A 184 -22.27 1.00 -13.02
CA ALA A 184 -21.38 0.05 -13.68
C ALA A 184 -22.03 -0.54 -14.93
N ALA A 185 -21.25 -0.78 -15.98
CA ALA A 185 -21.74 -1.32 -17.25
C ALA A 185 -20.90 -2.53 -17.70
N GLN A 186 -21.55 -3.42 -18.45
CA GLN A 186 -20.87 -4.43 -19.26
C GLN A 186 -20.98 -4.01 -20.72
N VAL A 187 -19.91 -4.12 -21.45
CA VAL A 187 -19.85 -3.74 -22.86
C VAL A 187 -19.20 -4.82 -23.71
N ALA A 188 -19.60 -4.88 -24.97
CA ALA A 188 -18.94 -5.67 -26.00
C ALA A 188 -18.30 -4.71 -27.02
N TYR A 189 -17.00 -4.86 -27.22
CA TYR A 189 -16.25 -4.17 -28.25
C TYR A 189 -16.03 -5.10 -29.45
N ASP A 190 -16.46 -4.67 -30.63
CA ASP A 190 -16.23 -5.37 -31.89
C ASP A 190 -14.91 -4.89 -32.52
N PRO A 191 -13.89 -5.75 -32.61
CA PRO A 191 -12.60 -5.38 -33.21
C PRO A 191 -12.61 -5.10 -34.71
N GLU A 192 -13.60 -5.63 -35.45
CA GLU A 192 -13.73 -5.45 -36.91
C GLU A 192 -14.33 -4.08 -37.24
N THR A 193 -15.39 -3.71 -36.54
CA THR A 193 -16.10 -2.44 -36.80
C THR A 193 -15.59 -1.29 -35.92
N GLY A 194 -14.95 -1.60 -34.78
CA GLY A 194 -14.53 -0.61 -33.80
C GLY A 194 -15.69 -0.05 -32.95
N VAL A 195 -16.81 -0.73 -32.92
CA VAL A 195 -18.02 -0.29 -32.22
C VAL A 195 -18.12 -0.94 -30.86
N THR A 196 -18.46 -0.14 -29.84
CA THR A 196 -18.76 -0.62 -28.47
C THR A 196 -20.26 -0.50 -28.24
N ARG A 197 -20.86 -1.56 -27.71
CA ARG A 197 -22.27 -1.60 -27.31
C ARG A 197 -22.42 -2.02 -25.85
N VAL A 198 -23.40 -1.47 -25.17
CA VAL A 198 -23.77 -1.89 -23.81
C VAL A 198 -24.51 -3.23 -23.89
N LEU A 199 -24.23 -4.09 -22.91
CA LEU A 199 -24.85 -5.40 -22.80
C LEU A 199 -25.91 -5.38 -21.69
N ASP A 200 -27.09 -5.86 -22.00
CA ASP A 200 -28.16 -6.12 -21.03
C ASP A 200 -27.90 -7.44 -20.28
N GLN A 201 -27.25 -8.40 -20.95
CA GLN A 201 -26.88 -9.71 -20.41
C GLN A 201 -25.48 -10.09 -20.93
N LEU A 202 -24.69 -10.71 -20.04
CA LEU A 202 -23.40 -11.26 -20.44
C LEU A 202 -23.58 -12.47 -21.36
N PRO A 203 -22.83 -12.56 -22.46
CA PRO A 203 -22.75 -13.77 -23.25
C PRO A 203 -22.07 -14.89 -22.45
N GLU A 204 -22.29 -16.11 -22.85
CA GLU A 204 -21.64 -17.27 -22.25
C GLU A 204 -20.11 -17.16 -22.44
N LYS A 205 -19.37 -17.36 -21.36
CA LYS A 205 -17.90 -17.38 -21.40
C LYS A 205 -17.46 -18.71 -22.02
N PRO A 206 -16.56 -18.69 -23.02
CA PRO A 206 -16.00 -19.92 -23.55
C PRO A 206 -15.38 -20.77 -22.42
N PRO A 207 -15.50 -22.11 -22.51
CA PRO A 207 -14.92 -22.98 -21.50
C PRO A 207 -13.39 -22.81 -21.45
N GLU A 208 -12.86 -22.75 -20.25
CA GLU A 208 -11.40 -22.78 -20.06
C GLU A 208 -10.88 -24.19 -20.33
N PRO A 209 -9.63 -24.32 -20.85
CA PRO A 209 -8.99 -25.61 -21.01
C PRO A 209 -8.98 -26.39 -19.70
N GLU A 210 -9.28 -27.68 -19.75
CA GLU A 210 -9.21 -28.55 -18.57
C GLU A 210 -7.77 -28.60 -18.05
N SER A 211 -7.61 -28.47 -16.74
CA SER A 211 -6.34 -28.59 -16.04
C SER A 211 -6.51 -29.48 -14.83
N SER A 212 -5.60 -30.41 -14.63
CA SER A 212 -5.53 -31.25 -13.42
C SER A 212 -5.14 -30.43 -12.18
N VAL A 213 -4.60 -29.23 -12.37
CA VAL A 213 -4.22 -28.33 -11.28
C VAL A 213 -5.43 -27.52 -10.85
N SER A 214 -5.95 -27.78 -9.65
CA SER A 214 -6.92 -26.90 -9.07
C SER A 214 -6.26 -25.58 -8.68
N ARG A 215 -6.88 -24.45 -9.05
CA ARG A 215 -6.32 -23.10 -8.90
C ARG A 215 -6.33 -22.57 -7.48
N LYS A 216 -6.48 -23.41 -6.46
CA LYS A 216 -6.41 -22.99 -5.06
C LYS A 216 -4.96 -22.78 -4.65
N ILE A 217 -4.50 -21.55 -4.84
CA ILE A 217 -3.28 -21.07 -4.20
C ILE A 217 -3.71 -20.41 -2.89
N GLU A 218 -3.55 -21.11 -1.79
CA GLU A 218 -3.81 -20.57 -0.45
C GLU A 218 -2.60 -19.76 0.07
N ALA A 219 -2.05 -18.86 -0.71
CA ALA A 219 -0.83 -18.19 -0.29
C ALA A 219 -0.90 -16.66 -0.32
N ARG A 220 -2.07 -16.05 -0.07
CA ARG A 220 -2.12 -14.59 0.02
C ARG A 220 -1.19 -14.01 1.08
N PHE A 221 -0.86 -14.78 2.14
CA PHE A 221 -0.12 -14.29 3.30
C PHE A 221 0.84 -15.32 3.92
N ARG A 222 1.11 -16.43 3.25
CA ARG A 222 2.04 -17.45 3.73
C ARG A 222 3.32 -17.42 2.89
N ARG A 223 4.45 -17.65 3.52
CA ARG A 223 5.76 -17.82 2.86
C ARG A 223 5.86 -19.11 2.05
N GLU A 224 4.85 -19.97 2.13
CA GLU A 224 4.79 -21.25 1.42
C GLU A 224 3.78 -21.15 0.28
N PHE A 225 4.25 -21.42 -0.91
CA PHE A 225 3.41 -21.58 -2.08
C PHE A 225 2.99 -23.05 -2.17
N SER A 226 1.70 -23.32 -2.00
CA SER A 226 1.13 -24.65 -2.16
C SER A 226 0.07 -24.66 -3.26
N TYR A 227 -0.15 -25.83 -3.84
CA TYR A 227 -1.11 -26.04 -4.92
C TYR A 227 -1.71 -27.45 -4.79
N GLU A 228 -2.84 -27.67 -5.42
CA GLU A 228 -3.54 -28.95 -5.41
C GLU A 228 -3.54 -29.55 -6.81
N VAL A 229 -3.20 -30.84 -6.90
CA VAL A 229 -3.26 -31.65 -8.13
C VAL A 229 -4.06 -32.89 -7.82
N ASP A 230 -5.14 -33.12 -8.59
CA ASP A 230 -6.02 -34.28 -8.43
C ASP A 230 -6.53 -34.48 -6.98
N GLY A 231 -6.75 -33.37 -6.25
CA GLY A 231 -7.20 -33.38 -4.86
C GLY A 231 -6.08 -33.56 -3.82
N GLU A 232 -4.82 -33.65 -4.22
CA GLU A 232 -3.66 -33.75 -3.34
C GLU A 232 -2.96 -32.39 -3.21
N LEU A 233 -2.82 -31.91 -1.96
CA LEU A 233 -2.07 -30.69 -1.66
C LEU A 233 -0.57 -30.94 -1.76
N ARG A 234 0.12 -30.11 -2.55
CA ARG A 234 1.58 -30.13 -2.74
C ARG A 234 2.19 -28.81 -2.35
N THR A 235 3.38 -28.84 -1.80
CA THR A 235 4.21 -27.65 -1.50
C THR A 235 5.32 -27.52 -2.52
N THR A 236 5.82 -26.28 -2.68
CA THR A 236 6.94 -25.99 -3.56
C THR A 236 8.20 -25.68 -2.76
N ASP A 237 9.34 -25.75 -3.44
CA ASP A 237 10.63 -25.30 -2.92
C ASP A 237 10.90 -23.80 -3.25
N TYR A 238 9.84 -23.01 -3.49
CA TYR A 238 9.98 -21.59 -3.75
C TYR A 238 10.41 -20.85 -2.48
N GLU A 239 11.54 -20.18 -2.57
CA GLU A 239 12.02 -19.28 -1.52
C GLU A 239 11.66 -17.83 -1.89
N PRO A 240 10.90 -17.13 -1.06
CA PRO A 240 10.59 -15.70 -1.24
C PRO A 240 11.86 -14.86 -1.40
N CYS A 241 11.78 -13.85 -2.27
CA CYS A 241 12.94 -13.02 -2.60
C CYS A 241 12.62 -11.52 -2.75
N VAL A 242 11.35 -11.15 -2.62
CA VAL A 242 10.90 -9.76 -2.72
C VAL A 242 10.66 -9.21 -1.32
N ALA A 243 11.21 -8.03 -1.04
CA ALA A 243 10.96 -7.34 0.23
C ALA A 243 9.62 -6.61 0.19
N THR A 244 8.96 -6.55 1.35
CA THR A 244 7.75 -5.75 1.54
C THR A 244 8.08 -4.36 2.04
N ASP A 245 7.30 -3.37 1.59
CA ASP A 245 7.49 -1.99 2.00
C ASP A 245 7.18 -1.79 3.48
N ILE A 246 8.04 -1.01 4.11
CA ILE A 246 7.82 -0.51 5.46
C ILE A 246 6.85 0.67 5.38
N CYS A 247 5.75 0.62 6.13
CA CYS A 247 4.75 1.68 6.19
C CYS A 247 4.52 2.27 7.59
N GLY A 248 4.90 1.56 8.63
CA GLY A 248 4.87 2.01 10.02
C GLY A 248 6.25 1.90 10.67
N LEU A 249 6.65 2.90 11.45
CA LEU A 249 7.94 2.90 12.14
C LEU A 249 7.88 3.76 13.40
N GLN A 250 8.13 3.17 14.57
CA GLN A 250 8.09 3.87 15.84
C GLN A 250 9.13 3.33 16.83
N VAL A 251 9.52 4.20 17.76
CA VAL A 251 10.26 3.76 18.94
C VAL A 251 9.29 3.14 19.92
N GLY A 252 9.60 1.93 20.35
CA GLY A 252 8.78 1.17 21.28
C GLY A 252 9.52 0.77 22.54
N PRO A 253 9.00 -0.23 23.27
CA PRO A 253 9.56 -0.68 24.54
C PRO A 253 11.04 -1.02 24.45
N GLY A 254 11.82 -0.55 25.44
CA GLY A 254 13.24 -0.79 25.53
C GLY A 254 14.10 -0.02 24.53
N GLY A 255 13.58 1.05 23.91
CA GLY A 255 14.29 1.82 22.87
C GLY A 255 14.44 1.07 21.54
N ARG A 256 13.73 -0.03 21.37
CA ARG A 256 13.72 -0.79 20.12
C ARG A 256 12.88 -0.08 19.08
N ILE A 257 13.25 -0.28 17.82
CA ILE A 257 12.49 0.26 16.67
C ILE A 257 11.55 -0.83 16.17
N TYR A 258 10.28 -0.59 16.28
CA TYR A 258 9.24 -1.46 15.72
C TYR A 258 8.75 -0.88 14.41
N GLY A 259 8.49 -1.74 13.44
CA GLY A 259 7.95 -1.33 12.17
C GLY A 259 6.94 -2.34 11.62
N ALA A 260 6.14 -1.85 10.70
CA ALA A 260 5.09 -2.61 10.07
C ALA A 260 5.22 -2.56 8.55
N THR A 261 4.63 -3.54 7.87
CA THR A 261 4.69 -3.64 6.42
C THR A 261 3.31 -3.64 5.77
N ILE A 262 3.27 -3.13 4.54
CA ILE A 262 2.10 -3.30 3.67
C ILE A 262 2.11 -4.71 3.10
N ILE A 263 0.94 -5.18 2.71
CA ILE A 263 0.61 -6.48 2.10
C ILE A 263 1.60 -7.60 2.46
N SER A 264 1.30 -8.31 3.42
CA SER A 264 1.78 -9.44 4.19
C SER A 264 1.60 -9.21 5.68
N MET A 265 1.30 -7.97 6.11
CA MET A 265 0.93 -7.62 7.49
C MET A 265 1.97 -8.09 8.52
N HIS A 266 3.24 -8.06 8.16
CA HIS A 266 4.30 -8.39 9.09
C HIS A 266 4.67 -7.18 9.96
N VAL A 267 5.03 -7.48 11.18
CA VAL A 267 5.66 -6.55 12.11
C VAL A 267 7.09 -7.02 12.34
N PHE A 268 8.02 -6.10 12.40
CA PHE A 268 9.41 -6.38 12.67
C PHE A 268 9.92 -5.53 13.85
N CYS A 269 11.04 -5.94 14.39
CA CYS A 269 11.75 -5.25 15.46
C CYS A 269 13.24 -5.14 15.13
N TYR A 270 13.79 -3.94 15.27
CA TYR A 270 15.23 -3.72 15.29
C TYR A 270 15.66 -3.32 16.70
N ASP A 271 16.64 -4.03 17.24
CA ASP A 271 17.23 -3.75 18.54
C ASP A 271 18.58 -3.03 18.34
N PRO A 272 18.65 -1.71 18.60
CA PRO A 272 19.91 -0.97 18.44
C PRO A 272 21.04 -1.47 19.32
N ALA A 273 20.75 -2.00 20.51
CA ALA A 273 21.76 -2.47 21.45
C ALA A 273 22.49 -3.72 20.95
N THR A 274 21.81 -4.57 20.19
CA THR A 274 22.36 -5.83 19.65
C THR A 274 22.57 -5.79 18.15
N SER A 275 22.09 -4.75 17.47
CA SER A 275 22.02 -4.63 16.01
C SER A 275 21.24 -5.78 15.34
N LEU A 276 20.29 -6.36 16.06
CA LEU A 276 19.47 -7.46 15.57
C LEU A 276 18.20 -6.94 14.91
N LEU A 277 18.01 -7.27 13.64
CA LEU A 277 16.80 -7.03 12.88
C LEU A 277 16.00 -8.35 12.78
N THR A 278 14.79 -8.35 13.32
CA THR A 278 13.95 -9.55 13.45
C THR A 278 12.59 -9.33 12.80
N ASP A 279 12.22 -10.17 11.85
CA ASP A 279 10.84 -10.32 11.41
C ASP A 279 10.07 -11.08 12.50
N LEU A 280 9.19 -10.40 13.22
CA LEU A 280 8.37 -11.02 14.26
C LEU A 280 7.31 -11.93 13.67
N GLY A 281 6.79 -11.58 12.49
CA GLY A 281 5.81 -12.38 11.78
C GLY A 281 4.54 -11.60 11.45
N GLN A 282 3.59 -12.32 10.88
CA GLN A 282 2.30 -11.80 10.46
C GLN A 282 1.37 -11.60 11.66
N VAL A 283 0.60 -10.50 11.66
CA VAL A 283 -0.38 -10.20 12.72
C VAL A 283 -1.61 -11.13 12.69
N GLY A 284 -1.91 -11.72 11.55
CA GLY A 284 -2.80 -12.89 11.46
C GLY A 284 -4.30 -12.63 11.16
N TRP A 285 -4.76 -11.38 11.02
CA TRP A 285 -6.20 -11.11 11.13
C TRP A 285 -6.95 -10.63 9.91
N SER A 286 -6.30 -9.99 8.98
CA SER A 286 -6.92 -9.50 7.76
C SER A 286 -6.00 -9.71 6.58
N GLY A 287 -6.39 -9.26 5.42
CA GLY A 287 -5.64 -9.51 4.22
C GLY A 287 -5.03 -8.25 3.64
N GLY A 288 -4.38 -7.43 4.44
CA GLY A 288 -3.94 -6.15 3.93
C GLY A 288 -2.66 -5.62 4.58
N GLU A 289 -2.71 -4.44 5.13
CA GLU A 289 -1.59 -3.68 5.63
C GLU A 289 -1.69 -3.45 7.14
N VAL A 290 -0.56 -3.37 7.83
CA VAL A 290 -0.44 -2.74 9.14
C VAL A 290 0.19 -1.37 8.89
N TYR A 291 -0.60 -0.30 9.02
CA TYR A 291 -0.16 1.03 8.62
C TYR A 291 0.81 1.69 9.58
N ASP A 292 0.66 1.41 10.87
CA ASP A 292 1.52 1.97 11.90
C ASP A 292 1.54 1.08 13.14
N VAL A 293 2.46 1.37 14.05
CA VAL A 293 2.62 0.75 15.36
C VAL A 293 2.83 1.83 16.41
N ILE A 294 2.48 1.59 17.68
CA ILE A 294 2.77 2.51 18.77
C ILE A 294 3.13 1.77 20.05
N GLY A 295 4.20 2.21 20.71
CA GLY A 295 4.60 1.71 22.01
C GLY A 295 3.83 2.41 23.14
N HIS A 296 3.22 1.64 24.06
CA HIS A 296 2.57 2.20 25.26
C HIS A 296 2.53 1.15 26.39
N GLY A 297 2.86 1.56 27.61
CA GLY A 297 2.80 0.68 28.80
C GLY A 297 3.64 -0.59 28.67
N GLY A 298 4.79 -0.53 28.02
CA GLY A 298 5.67 -1.69 27.77
C GLY A 298 5.21 -2.61 26.63
N LYS A 299 4.15 -2.28 25.93
CA LYS A 299 3.56 -3.07 24.85
C LYS A 299 3.56 -2.32 23.53
N VAL A 300 3.33 -3.03 22.42
CA VAL A 300 3.23 -2.47 21.07
C VAL A 300 1.82 -2.69 20.54
N TYR A 301 1.13 -1.61 20.22
CA TYR A 301 -0.20 -1.64 19.63
C TYR A 301 -0.13 -1.44 18.14
N MET A 302 -1.07 -2.04 17.40
CA MET A 302 -1.09 -2.01 15.95
C MET A 302 -2.50 -2.14 15.40
N GLY A 303 -2.76 -1.49 14.27
CA GLY A 303 -4.02 -1.59 13.57
C GLY A 303 -3.86 -2.10 12.16
N SER A 304 -4.74 -2.97 11.70
CA SER A 304 -4.64 -3.59 10.38
C SER A 304 -5.82 -3.28 9.47
N TYR A 305 -5.52 -3.11 8.19
CA TYR A 305 -6.48 -2.97 7.11
C TYR A 305 -7.16 -4.30 6.80
N GLY A 306 -8.39 -4.13 6.31
CA GLY A 306 -9.38 -5.13 6.08
C GLY A 306 -10.31 -5.24 7.29
N GLY A 307 -10.95 -4.10 7.68
CA GLY A 307 -11.91 -4.04 8.78
C GLY A 307 -11.44 -3.28 10.03
N GLY A 308 -10.26 -2.64 9.99
CA GLY A 308 -9.78 -1.80 11.10
C GLY A 308 -9.60 -2.58 12.41
N TYR A 309 -9.00 -3.74 12.35
CA TYR A 309 -8.72 -4.56 13.54
C TYR A 309 -7.61 -3.92 14.37
N TRP A 310 -7.72 -4.05 15.69
CA TRP A 310 -6.80 -3.50 16.66
C TRP A 310 -6.20 -4.61 17.51
N ALA A 311 -4.88 -4.61 17.68
CA ALA A 311 -4.16 -5.65 18.39
C ALA A 311 -3.05 -5.09 19.28
N VAL A 312 -2.60 -5.91 20.24
CA VAL A 312 -1.47 -5.62 21.13
C VAL A 312 -0.49 -6.79 21.13
N TYR A 313 0.79 -6.46 21.01
CA TYR A 313 1.92 -7.35 21.18
C TYR A 313 2.63 -7.06 22.52
N ASP A 314 2.88 -8.10 23.30
CA ASP A 314 3.69 -8.06 24.48
C ASP A 314 5.11 -8.55 24.13
N PRO A 315 6.15 -7.69 24.14
CA PRO A 315 7.51 -8.10 23.77
C PRO A 315 8.19 -9.06 24.77
N ASP A 316 7.65 -9.19 25.97
CA ASP A 316 8.15 -10.11 27.00
C ASP A 316 7.66 -11.55 26.78
N GLU A 317 6.68 -11.75 25.87
CA GLU A 317 6.11 -13.03 25.52
C GLU A 317 6.43 -13.41 24.06
N PRO A 318 6.52 -14.70 23.73
CA PRO A 318 6.76 -15.13 22.35
C PRO A 318 5.69 -14.65 21.38
N TRP A 319 6.11 -14.33 20.16
CA TRP A 319 5.19 -14.05 19.06
C TRP A 319 4.40 -15.32 18.72
N ASN A 320 3.10 -15.27 18.92
CA ASN A 320 2.17 -16.38 18.69
C ASN A 320 0.81 -15.83 18.22
N PRO A 321 0.69 -15.36 16.96
CA PRO A 321 -0.52 -14.77 16.45
C PRO A 321 -1.61 -15.84 16.36
N CYS A 322 -2.85 -15.44 16.63
CA CYS A 322 -4.00 -16.32 16.42
C CYS A 322 -4.22 -16.53 14.92
N PRO A 323 -4.33 -17.78 14.43
CA PRO A 323 -4.70 -18.06 13.06
C PRO A 323 -6.06 -17.44 12.70
N GLN A 324 -6.17 -16.90 11.49
CA GLN A 324 -7.38 -16.24 10.99
C GLN A 324 -8.65 -17.10 11.12
N GLU A 325 -8.50 -18.42 11.06
CA GLU A 325 -9.58 -19.40 11.09
C GLU A 325 -10.10 -19.72 12.50
N GLN A 326 -9.36 -19.36 13.56
CA GLN A 326 -9.67 -19.75 14.94
C GLN A 326 -10.38 -18.66 15.76
N GLY A 327 -10.60 -17.48 15.18
CA GLY A 327 -11.19 -16.37 15.92
C GLY A 327 -10.23 -15.72 16.93
N MET A 328 -10.77 -14.84 17.79
CA MET A 328 -9.97 -14.12 18.78
C MET A 328 -9.69 -15.02 20.00
N THR A 329 -8.41 -15.33 20.24
CA THR A 329 -7.99 -16.08 21.42
C THR A 329 -7.25 -15.15 22.39
N PRO A 330 -7.60 -15.16 23.69
CA PRO A 330 -6.94 -14.33 24.71
C PRO A 330 -5.44 -14.65 24.87
N GLU A 331 -5.03 -15.88 24.57
CA GLU A 331 -3.66 -16.38 24.71
C GLU A 331 -2.77 -16.04 23.51
N ALA A 332 -3.31 -15.44 22.46
CA ALA A 332 -2.53 -15.05 21.30
C ALA A 332 -1.63 -13.83 21.62
N ASN A 333 -0.46 -13.80 21.02
CA ASN A 333 0.46 -12.65 21.06
C ASN A 333 1.04 -12.38 19.67
N PRO A 334 0.57 -11.38 18.92
CA PRO A 334 -0.35 -10.31 19.37
C PRO A 334 -1.78 -10.77 19.63
N ARG A 335 -2.38 -10.18 20.66
CA ARG A 335 -3.78 -10.36 21.02
C ARG A 335 -4.65 -9.36 20.28
N ASN A 336 -5.71 -9.83 19.64
CA ASN A 336 -6.62 -9.01 18.86
C ASN A 336 -7.87 -8.61 19.67
N PHE A 337 -8.20 -7.33 19.64
CA PHE A 337 -9.39 -6.74 20.28
C PHE A 337 -10.61 -6.64 19.37
N GLY A 338 -10.52 -7.13 18.13
CA GLY A 338 -11.56 -6.95 17.12
C GLY A 338 -11.50 -5.58 16.44
N GLN A 339 -12.55 -5.25 15.71
CA GLN A 339 -12.63 -4.00 14.96
C GLN A 339 -12.73 -2.77 15.88
N LEU A 340 -12.10 -1.68 15.48
CA LEU A 340 -12.22 -0.38 16.16
C LEU A 340 -13.66 0.15 16.11
N GLY A 341 -14.33 -0.06 14.99
CA GLY A 341 -15.74 0.27 14.77
C GLY A 341 -16.21 -0.37 13.47
N LEU A 342 -17.51 -0.61 13.33
CA LEU A 342 -18.09 -1.33 12.18
C LEU A 342 -17.74 -0.72 10.82
N ASP A 343 -17.62 0.62 10.78
CA ASP A 343 -17.34 1.35 9.55
C ASP A 343 -15.87 1.73 9.39
N MET A 344 -15.02 1.47 10.37
CA MET A 344 -13.59 1.79 10.31
C MET A 344 -12.83 0.69 9.59
N ASN A 345 -11.98 1.07 8.64
CA ASN A 345 -11.29 0.12 7.79
C ASN A 345 -9.77 0.28 7.78
N ARG A 346 -9.30 1.51 7.81
CA ARG A 346 -7.87 1.83 7.70
C ARG A 346 -7.43 2.69 8.88
N PRO A 347 -6.82 2.09 9.92
CA PRO A 347 -6.18 2.81 11.01
C PRO A 347 -4.78 3.27 10.56
N PHE A 348 -4.61 4.56 10.27
CA PHE A 348 -3.41 5.08 9.61
C PHE A 348 -2.29 5.46 10.57
N GLU A 349 -2.58 6.21 11.62
CA GLU A 349 -1.59 6.77 12.53
C GLU A 349 -2.14 6.85 13.94
N TYR A 350 -1.25 6.79 14.94
CA TYR A 350 -1.63 6.69 16.34
C TYR A 350 -0.86 7.69 17.21
N THR A 351 -1.52 8.15 18.29
CA THR A 351 -0.89 8.98 19.32
C THR A 351 -1.42 8.62 20.69
N ILE A 352 -0.63 8.88 21.73
CA ILE A 352 -1.06 8.77 23.13
C ILE A 352 -1.65 10.12 23.53
N GLY A 353 -2.92 10.15 23.90
CA GLY A 353 -3.58 11.37 24.36
C GLY A 353 -3.19 11.77 25.78
N PRO A 354 -3.54 12.99 26.20
CA PRO A 354 -3.26 13.49 27.56
C PRO A 354 -3.99 12.69 28.67
N ASP A 355 -4.99 11.91 28.30
CA ASP A 355 -5.75 11.02 29.17
C ASP A 355 -5.19 9.60 29.24
N ASP A 356 -3.96 9.37 28.72
CA ASP A 356 -3.25 8.10 28.71
C ASP A 356 -3.97 7.01 27.88
N ARG A 357 -4.77 7.43 26.87
CA ARG A 357 -5.43 6.56 25.90
C ARG A 357 -4.82 6.69 24.53
N ILE A 358 -4.99 5.65 23.71
CA ILE A 358 -4.48 5.65 22.34
C ILE A 358 -5.56 6.20 21.41
N TYR A 359 -5.21 7.23 20.65
CA TYR A 359 -6.05 7.83 19.62
C TYR A 359 -5.55 7.41 18.24
N ILE A 360 -6.48 7.04 17.37
CA ILE A 360 -6.21 6.37 16.10
C ILE A 360 -6.94 7.13 14.99
N ALA A 361 -6.18 7.60 14.00
CA ALA A 361 -6.71 8.18 12.77
C ALA A 361 -7.30 7.08 11.88
N CYS A 362 -8.57 7.21 11.46
CA CYS A 362 -9.25 6.17 10.71
C CYS A 362 -9.97 6.69 9.47
N ARG A 363 -9.89 5.88 8.40
CA ARG A 363 -10.71 6.01 7.19
C ARG A 363 -11.82 4.97 7.20
N SER A 364 -12.97 5.34 6.63
CA SER A 364 -14.13 4.44 6.51
C SER A 364 -13.89 3.27 5.57
N ASN A 365 -14.78 2.31 5.68
CA ASN A 365 -14.89 1.18 4.78
C ASN A 365 -15.32 1.63 3.36
N TYR A 366 -15.21 0.73 2.39
CA TYR A 366 -15.57 0.99 0.99
C TYR A 366 -17.00 1.52 0.89
N ARG A 367 -17.19 2.54 0.06
CA ARG A 367 -18.47 3.20 -0.21
C ARG A 367 -19.14 3.89 0.99
N ILE A 368 -18.40 4.06 2.07
CA ILE A 368 -18.85 4.83 3.24
C ILE A 368 -18.05 6.13 3.28
N PRO A 369 -18.70 7.30 3.22
CA PRO A 369 -18.00 8.58 3.24
C PRO A 369 -17.35 8.84 4.61
N GLY A 370 -16.40 9.75 4.64
CA GLY A 370 -15.74 10.19 5.86
C GLY A 370 -14.84 9.14 6.51
N GLY A 371 -14.79 9.19 7.82
CA GLY A 371 -13.96 8.36 8.67
C GLY A 371 -14.19 8.67 10.13
N GLY A 372 -13.13 8.73 10.94
CA GLY A 372 -13.25 9.09 12.34
C GLY A 372 -11.94 9.09 13.11
N LEU A 373 -12.00 9.64 14.29
CA LEU A 373 -11.00 9.48 15.32
C LEU A 373 -11.46 8.34 16.23
N ALA A 374 -10.72 7.24 16.26
CA ALA A 374 -10.99 6.17 17.23
C ALA A 374 -10.15 6.38 18.49
N ARG A 375 -10.65 5.92 19.62
CA ARG A 375 -9.97 5.92 20.92
C ARG A 375 -9.99 4.51 21.49
N PHE A 376 -8.85 4.05 21.99
CA PHE A 376 -8.70 2.79 22.72
C PHE A 376 -8.15 3.07 24.11
N ASP A 377 -8.79 2.53 25.15
CA ASP A 377 -8.29 2.59 26.53
C ASP A 377 -7.55 1.28 26.85
N PRO A 378 -6.22 1.29 26.99
CA PRO A 378 -5.44 0.07 27.27
C PRO A 378 -5.77 -0.62 28.59
N ARG A 379 -6.38 0.10 29.54
CA ARG A 379 -6.72 -0.41 30.89
C ARG A 379 -8.05 -1.13 30.92
N THR A 380 -9.03 -0.61 30.18
CA THR A 380 -10.41 -1.13 30.15
C THR A 380 -10.74 -1.89 28.88
N GLU A 381 -9.87 -1.77 27.85
CA GLU A 381 -10.06 -2.30 26.50
C GLU A 381 -11.27 -1.68 25.76
N GLU A 382 -11.81 -0.57 26.29
CA GLU A 382 -12.91 0.14 25.68
C GLU A 382 -12.46 0.80 24.37
N LYS A 383 -13.29 0.66 23.34
CA LYS A 383 -13.15 1.33 22.04
C LYS A 383 -14.27 2.33 21.83
N LYS A 384 -13.95 3.53 21.38
CA LYS A 384 -14.91 4.56 21.01
C LYS A 384 -14.50 5.23 19.70
N VAL A 385 -15.46 5.48 18.81
CA VAL A 385 -15.23 6.19 17.54
C VAL A 385 -15.99 7.52 17.56
N PHE A 386 -15.25 8.59 17.33
CA PHE A 386 -15.77 9.93 17.07
C PHE A 386 -15.86 10.08 15.55
N ARG A 387 -17.05 9.83 15.02
CA ARG A 387 -17.31 9.77 13.58
C ARG A 387 -17.19 11.13 12.93
N ASP A 388 -16.61 11.18 11.73
CA ASP A 388 -16.69 12.29 10.78
C ASP A 388 -17.39 11.79 9.52
N GLU A 389 -18.53 12.38 9.20
CA GLU A 389 -19.37 11.94 8.08
C GLU A 389 -18.87 12.45 6.73
N GLU A 390 -17.97 13.45 6.73
CA GLU A 390 -17.51 14.11 5.51
C GLU A 390 -16.07 13.75 5.15
N GLN A 391 -15.18 13.69 6.14
CA GLN A 391 -13.74 13.55 5.94
C GLN A 391 -13.16 12.38 6.73
N SER A 392 -12.17 11.70 6.18
CA SER A 392 -11.38 10.75 6.96
C SER A 392 -10.39 11.48 7.85
N VAL A 393 -10.08 10.91 9.01
CA VAL A 393 -8.93 11.34 9.80
C VAL A 393 -7.70 10.61 9.29
N GLN A 394 -6.69 11.37 8.87
CA GLN A 394 -5.50 10.84 8.19
C GLN A 394 -4.31 10.71 9.12
N CYS A 395 -4.12 11.68 10.02
CA CYS A 395 -3.02 11.72 10.95
C CYS A 395 -3.43 12.30 12.29
N VAL A 396 -2.67 12.01 13.34
CA VAL A 396 -2.91 12.47 14.70
C VAL A 396 -1.61 12.78 15.43
N ALA A 397 -1.66 13.82 16.28
CA ALA A 397 -0.63 14.13 17.25
C ALA A 397 -1.30 14.60 18.54
N SER A 398 -0.58 14.69 19.65
CA SER A 398 -1.13 15.14 20.93
C SER A 398 -0.12 15.98 21.72
N ASP A 399 -0.64 16.78 22.60
CA ASP A 399 0.12 17.42 23.66
C ASP A 399 -0.50 17.07 25.03
N ASP A 400 -0.20 17.84 26.05
CA ASP A 400 -0.72 17.66 27.41
C ASP A 400 -2.19 18.08 27.61
N ARG A 401 -2.86 18.57 26.56
CA ARG A 401 -4.25 19.08 26.64
C ARG A 401 -5.18 18.51 25.57
N TYR A 402 -4.69 18.38 24.34
CA TYR A 402 -5.51 18.06 23.18
C TYR A 402 -4.93 16.94 22.32
N VAL A 403 -5.82 16.31 21.57
CA VAL A 403 -5.46 15.50 20.40
C VAL A 403 -5.73 16.31 19.14
N TYR A 404 -4.72 16.49 18.33
CA TYR A 404 -4.78 17.16 17.03
C TYR A 404 -5.01 16.13 15.95
N GLY A 405 -5.91 16.41 15.02
CA GLY A 405 -6.17 15.53 13.89
C GLY A 405 -6.09 16.28 12.56
N GLY A 406 -5.40 15.71 11.61
CA GLY A 406 -5.40 16.15 10.23
C GLY A 406 -6.33 15.26 9.39
N THR A 407 -7.13 15.90 8.52
CA THR A 407 -8.12 15.18 7.72
C THR A 407 -7.70 15.02 6.27
N SER A 408 -8.42 14.16 5.56
CA SER A 408 -8.49 14.10 4.10
C SER A 408 -9.94 14.19 3.65
N ILE A 409 -10.18 14.89 2.55
CA ILE A 409 -11.52 14.94 1.93
C ILE A 409 -11.98 13.57 1.43
N ARG A 410 -11.05 12.63 1.25
CA ARG A 410 -11.32 11.29 0.75
C ARG A 410 -11.98 10.42 1.83
N GLY A 411 -13.16 9.94 1.57
CA GLY A 411 -13.83 8.91 2.36
C GLY A 411 -13.38 7.50 2.01
N GLY A 412 -14.20 6.49 2.32
CA GLY A 412 -13.99 5.11 1.88
C GLY A 412 -13.90 5.02 0.36
N ARG A 413 -13.10 4.08 -0.14
CA ARG A 413 -12.88 3.93 -1.59
C ARG A 413 -14.21 3.76 -2.34
N GLY A 414 -14.40 4.54 -3.40
CA GLY A 414 -15.62 4.54 -4.20
C GLY A 414 -16.66 5.57 -3.75
N CYS A 415 -16.36 6.41 -2.74
CA CYS A 415 -17.16 7.57 -2.40
C CYS A 415 -16.83 8.77 -3.29
N VAL A 416 -17.80 9.67 -3.42
CA VAL A 416 -17.60 11.00 -3.95
C VAL A 416 -17.15 11.91 -2.81
N ASP A 417 -16.19 12.79 -3.07
CA ASP A 417 -15.77 13.80 -2.10
C ASP A 417 -16.86 14.84 -1.91
N VAL A 418 -17.17 15.18 -0.67
CA VAL A 418 -18.27 16.10 -0.30
C VAL A 418 -17.75 17.43 0.23
N THR A 419 -16.45 17.56 0.39
CA THR A 419 -15.75 18.78 0.83
C THR A 419 -14.59 19.09 -0.10
N GLU A 420 -14.07 20.31 -0.09
CA GLU A 420 -13.02 20.77 -1.00
C GLU A 420 -11.63 20.85 -0.35
N HIS A 421 -11.56 21.00 0.97
CA HIS A 421 -10.31 21.29 1.68
C HIS A 421 -10.15 20.39 2.90
N ALA A 422 -8.91 19.96 3.14
CA ALA A 422 -8.55 19.26 4.37
C ALA A 422 -8.57 20.21 5.58
N LYS A 423 -8.88 19.66 6.75
CA LYS A 423 -9.01 20.41 8.01
C LYS A 423 -8.02 19.91 9.05
N LEU A 424 -7.44 20.84 9.80
CA LEU A 424 -6.83 20.59 11.09
C LEU A 424 -7.90 20.79 12.16
N PHE A 425 -8.04 19.84 13.09
CA PHE A 425 -8.96 19.98 14.22
C PHE A 425 -8.30 19.67 15.55
N LEU A 426 -8.88 20.19 16.63
CA LEU A 426 -8.54 19.87 18.01
C LEU A 426 -9.68 19.07 18.63
N HIS A 427 -9.34 17.93 19.21
CA HIS A 427 -10.25 17.11 19.98
C HIS A 427 -9.91 17.23 21.47
N SER A 428 -10.89 17.58 22.29
CA SER A 428 -10.76 17.59 23.76
C SER A 428 -11.12 16.21 24.31
N PRO A 429 -10.19 15.50 24.95
CA PRO A 429 -10.50 14.24 25.63
C PRO A 429 -11.54 14.40 26.74
N ASP A 430 -11.50 15.51 27.48
CA ASP A 430 -12.45 15.79 28.59
C ASP A 430 -13.88 16.07 28.11
N GLU A 431 -14.02 16.80 26.99
CA GLU A 431 -15.33 17.12 26.40
C GLU A 431 -15.80 16.06 25.40
N GLU A 432 -14.91 15.11 25.02
CA GLU A 432 -15.12 14.05 24.06
C GLU A 432 -15.66 14.55 22.70
N ARG A 433 -15.19 15.71 22.25
CA ARG A 433 -15.62 16.32 20.97
C ARG A 433 -14.53 17.20 20.37
N ARG A 434 -14.69 17.54 19.10
CA ARG A 434 -13.92 18.60 18.46
C ARG A 434 -14.29 19.95 19.09
N VAL A 435 -13.28 20.72 19.48
CA VAL A 435 -13.43 22.05 20.07
C VAL A 435 -12.96 23.17 19.14
N PHE A 436 -12.21 22.84 18.12
CA PHE A 436 -11.73 23.79 17.11
C PHE A 436 -11.44 23.08 15.79
N GLU A 437 -11.59 23.79 14.66
CA GLU A 437 -11.11 23.37 13.35
C GLU A 437 -10.72 24.57 12.47
N CYS A 438 -9.74 24.37 11.58
CA CYS A 438 -9.35 25.35 10.57
C CYS A 438 -8.83 24.66 9.30
N ILE A 439 -8.71 25.41 8.20
CA ILE A 439 -8.11 24.99 6.94
C ILE A 439 -6.67 25.52 6.90
N PRO A 440 -5.65 24.67 7.09
CA PRO A 440 -4.27 25.14 7.14
C PRO A 440 -3.72 25.52 5.75
N ASP A 441 -4.22 24.88 4.70
CA ASP A 441 -3.84 25.13 3.31
C ASP A 441 -5.10 24.97 2.42
N PRO A 442 -5.57 26.03 1.75
CA PRO A 442 -6.77 25.96 0.92
C PRO A 442 -6.60 25.12 -0.35
N ASP A 443 -5.37 24.80 -0.76
CA ASP A 443 -5.10 23.98 -1.94
C ASP A 443 -4.93 22.50 -1.58
N ALA A 444 -4.87 22.16 -0.27
CA ALA A 444 -4.67 20.80 0.19
C ALA A 444 -5.98 20.01 0.33
N ILE A 445 -5.97 18.79 -0.17
CA ILE A 445 -7.06 17.82 0.03
C ILE A 445 -6.74 16.81 1.15
N ALA A 446 -5.51 16.83 1.67
CA ALA A 446 -5.10 16.03 2.81
C ALA A 446 -4.01 16.69 3.64
N ILE A 447 -4.09 16.50 4.96
CA ILE A 447 -2.99 16.71 5.89
C ILE A 447 -2.32 15.35 6.09
N GLY A 448 -1.04 15.26 5.73
CA GLY A 448 -0.34 13.99 5.68
C GLY A 448 0.15 13.49 7.03
N ASN A 449 0.69 14.41 7.85
CA ASN A 449 1.27 14.09 9.15
C ASN A 449 1.34 15.33 10.05
N LEU A 450 1.45 15.11 11.37
CA LEU A 450 1.51 16.15 12.39
C LEU A 450 2.64 15.85 13.39
N ALA A 451 3.35 16.89 13.82
CA ALA A 451 4.38 16.81 14.86
C ALA A 451 4.26 17.99 15.83
N VAL A 452 4.10 17.70 17.12
CA VAL A 452 4.09 18.71 18.19
C VAL A 452 5.53 19.05 18.56
N SER A 453 5.89 20.33 18.51
CA SER A 453 7.20 20.77 19.00
C SER A 453 7.31 20.58 20.51
N PRO A 454 8.37 19.93 20.99
CA PRO A 454 8.59 19.77 22.43
C PRO A 454 9.12 21.05 23.11
N THR A 455 9.61 22.02 22.34
CA THR A 455 10.29 23.22 22.84
C THR A 455 9.53 24.52 22.56
N SER A 456 8.46 24.46 21.76
CA SER A 456 7.66 25.64 21.41
C SER A 456 6.17 25.33 21.50
N ARG A 457 5.33 26.38 21.44
CA ARG A 457 3.87 26.25 21.39
C ARG A 457 3.33 25.87 20.01
N LEU A 458 4.20 25.52 19.06
CA LEU A 458 3.80 25.24 17.69
C LEU A 458 3.55 23.73 17.45
N LEU A 459 2.53 23.45 16.67
CA LEU A 459 2.29 22.19 15.99
C LEU A 459 2.69 22.38 14.52
N TYR A 460 3.44 21.45 14.00
CA TYR A 460 3.81 21.41 12.58
C TYR A 460 3.00 20.35 11.86
N GLY A 461 2.62 20.64 10.62
CA GLY A 461 1.90 19.68 9.78
C GLY A 461 2.37 19.73 8.34
N SER A 462 2.17 18.62 7.64
CA SER A 462 2.46 18.47 6.22
C SER A 462 1.17 18.32 5.42
N THR A 463 1.20 18.74 4.15
CA THR A 463 0.08 18.63 3.22
C THR A 463 0.46 17.83 1.97
N ASP A 464 -0.53 17.29 1.28
CA ASP A 464 -0.36 16.55 0.02
C ASP A 464 0.15 17.42 -1.14
N THR A 465 0.07 18.73 -1.01
CA THR A 465 0.64 19.71 -1.96
C THR A 465 2.16 19.83 -1.88
N GLY A 466 2.81 19.13 -0.94
CA GLY A 466 4.23 19.31 -0.62
C GLY A 466 4.50 20.48 0.31
N GLY A 467 3.44 21.01 0.93
CA GLY A 467 3.52 22.11 1.89
C GLY A 467 3.80 21.64 3.31
N LEU A 468 4.38 22.53 4.10
CA LEU A 468 4.40 22.46 5.56
C LEU A 468 3.68 23.68 6.13
N PHE A 469 3.10 23.53 7.31
CA PHE A 469 2.54 24.65 8.08
C PHE A 469 2.93 24.57 9.55
N ALA A 470 2.95 25.73 10.21
CA ALA A 470 3.03 25.85 11.66
C ALA A 470 1.72 26.43 12.20
N PHE A 471 1.16 25.76 13.18
CA PHE A 471 -0.05 26.16 13.88
C PHE A 471 0.29 26.52 15.33
N ASP A 472 -0.10 27.72 15.75
CA ASP A 472 0.05 28.18 17.11
C ASP A 472 -1.08 27.60 17.97
N ARG A 473 -0.72 26.74 18.92
CA ARG A 473 -1.68 26.01 19.77
C ARG A 473 -2.39 26.88 20.82
N GLU A 474 -1.84 28.04 21.14
CA GLU A 474 -2.44 28.99 22.09
C GLU A 474 -3.35 29.99 21.37
N GLU A 475 -2.85 30.56 20.27
CA GLU A 475 -3.56 31.56 19.47
C GLU A 475 -4.56 30.93 18.47
N LEU A 476 -4.53 29.62 18.32
CA LEU A 476 -5.39 28.82 17.41
C LEU A 476 -5.37 29.32 15.96
N GLN A 477 -4.18 29.60 15.42
CA GLN A 477 -4.02 30.11 14.07
C GLN A 477 -2.77 29.54 13.36
N ILE A 478 -2.84 29.52 12.02
CA ILE A 478 -1.68 29.21 11.19
C ILE A 478 -0.77 30.42 11.17
N VAL A 479 0.46 30.26 11.64
CA VAL A 479 1.43 31.37 11.72
C VAL A 479 2.43 31.36 10.58
N LYS A 480 2.67 30.20 9.95
CA LYS A 480 3.63 30.11 8.85
C LYS A 480 3.35 28.93 7.92
N ARG A 481 3.82 29.05 6.68
CA ARG A 481 3.81 27.98 5.68
C ARG A 481 5.13 27.95 4.93
N TRP A 482 5.52 26.75 4.48
CA TRP A 482 6.68 26.51 3.64
C TRP A 482 6.27 25.61 2.48
N GLN A 483 6.97 25.70 1.35
CA GLN A 483 6.83 24.77 0.24
C GLN A 483 8.13 23.97 0.12
N LEU A 484 8.02 22.65 0.17
CA LEU A 484 9.16 21.76 -0.04
C LEU A 484 9.45 21.56 -1.53
N ARG A 485 10.67 21.16 -1.85
CA ARG A 485 11.10 20.93 -3.23
C ARG A 485 10.63 19.60 -3.82
N SER A 486 10.15 18.68 -3.01
CA SER A 486 9.60 17.39 -3.43
C SER A 486 8.39 17.00 -2.58
N ASN A 487 7.48 16.24 -3.19
CA ASN A 487 6.29 15.72 -2.54
C ASN A 487 6.61 14.48 -1.70
N GLY A 488 5.66 14.07 -0.87
CA GLY A 488 5.74 12.84 -0.10
C GLY A 488 5.60 11.58 -0.98
N THR A 489 5.87 10.44 -0.38
CA THR A 489 5.70 9.14 -1.02
C THR A 489 4.24 8.73 -1.01
N PRO A 490 3.66 8.36 -2.17
CA PRO A 490 2.30 7.84 -2.21
C PRO A 490 2.18 6.53 -1.44
N LEU A 491 1.21 6.45 -0.55
CA LEU A 491 0.95 5.24 0.22
C LEU A 491 0.33 4.16 -0.68
N MET A 492 0.94 2.97 -0.73
CA MET A 492 0.41 1.85 -1.50
C MET A 492 -0.92 1.34 -0.93
N GLY A 493 -1.75 0.74 -1.78
CA GLY A 493 -3.08 0.26 -1.37
C GLY A 493 -4.15 1.37 -1.25
N VAL A 494 -3.75 2.62 -1.40
CA VAL A 494 -4.65 3.78 -1.48
C VAL A 494 -4.47 4.41 -2.85
N PRO A 495 -5.20 3.97 -3.90
CA PRO A 495 -5.00 4.43 -5.28
C PRO A 495 -5.16 5.92 -5.50
N GLU A 496 -5.87 6.57 -4.58
CA GLU A 496 -6.04 8.03 -4.52
C GLU A 496 -5.00 8.66 -3.59
N ALA A 497 -3.91 7.95 -3.29
CA ALA A 497 -2.93 8.41 -2.34
C ALA A 497 -2.17 9.61 -2.87
N TYR A 498 -2.35 10.68 -2.20
CA TYR A 498 -1.45 11.81 -2.13
C TYR A 498 -0.16 11.40 -1.42
N GLY A 499 0.93 12.02 -1.79
CA GLY A 499 2.19 11.77 -1.11
C GLY A 499 2.16 12.23 0.33
N ILE A 500 2.53 11.35 1.25
CA ILE A 500 2.65 11.68 2.67
C ILE A 500 4.09 12.12 2.94
N ILE A 501 4.24 13.30 3.54
CA ILE A 501 5.49 13.80 4.10
C ILE A 501 5.44 13.53 5.58
N HIS A 502 6.28 12.64 6.07
CA HIS A 502 6.34 12.31 7.49
C HIS A 502 7.21 13.30 8.25
N LEU A 503 6.78 13.62 9.47
CA LEU A 503 7.42 14.52 10.39
C LEU A 503 7.67 13.82 11.73
N THR A 504 8.78 14.13 12.37
CA THR A 504 9.07 13.73 13.75
C THR A 504 9.72 14.89 14.49
N ALA A 505 9.38 15.05 15.76
CA ALA A 505 10.04 16.01 16.63
C ALA A 505 11.35 15.41 17.12
N GLY A 506 12.46 16.12 16.90
CA GLY A 506 13.77 15.72 17.35
C GLY A 506 14.00 16.01 18.83
N HIS A 507 14.92 15.26 19.46
CA HIS A 507 15.34 15.51 20.84
C HIS A 507 16.00 16.90 21.03
N ASP A 508 16.54 17.48 19.95
CA ASP A 508 17.06 18.85 19.92
C ASP A 508 15.97 19.94 19.87
N GLY A 509 14.73 19.55 19.70
CA GLY A 509 13.56 20.42 19.62
C GLY A 509 13.21 20.89 18.22
N ASP A 510 13.99 20.53 17.22
CA ASP A 510 13.69 20.80 15.81
C ASP A 510 12.76 19.73 15.23
N ILE A 511 12.21 20.01 14.05
CA ILE A 511 11.35 19.09 13.35
C ILE A 511 12.11 18.48 12.19
N TYR A 512 12.13 17.16 12.16
CA TYR A 512 12.70 16.40 11.06
C TYR A 512 11.62 15.78 10.20
N GLY A 513 11.90 15.59 8.92
CA GLY A 513 10.92 14.98 8.04
C GLY A 513 11.55 14.33 6.82
N CYS A 514 10.75 13.49 6.17
CA CYS A 514 11.11 12.89 4.90
C CYS A 514 10.02 13.07 3.86
N THR A 515 10.46 13.35 2.64
CA THR A 515 9.67 13.30 1.41
C THR A 515 10.00 12.01 0.66
N GLN A 516 9.47 11.82 -0.53
CA GLN A 516 9.84 10.68 -1.37
C GLN A 516 11.36 10.54 -1.59
N ARG A 517 12.09 11.64 -1.63
CA ARG A 517 13.50 11.66 -2.04
C ARG A 517 14.44 12.34 -1.06
N ASP A 518 13.91 13.16 -0.19
CA ASP A 518 14.71 14.04 0.66
C ASP A 518 14.43 13.77 2.13
N VAL A 519 15.45 13.91 2.94
CA VAL A 519 15.33 14.09 4.39
C VAL A 519 15.67 15.55 4.69
N PHE A 520 14.90 16.16 5.57
CA PHE A 520 15.08 17.58 5.91
C PHE A 520 14.93 17.80 7.42
N LYS A 521 15.48 18.92 7.85
CA LYS A 521 15.35 19.50 9.18
C LYS A 521 14.67 20.86 9.03
N LEU A 522 13.64 21.11 9.81
CA LEU A 522 13.09 22.43 10.04
C LEU A 522 13.62 22.94 11.39
N ASP A 523 14.55 23.87 11.34
CA ASP A 523 15.08 24.57 12.51
C ASP A 523 13.99 25.46 13.09
N VAL A 524 13.52 25.14 14.28
CA VAL A 524 12.39 25.82 14.92
C VAL A 524 12.72 27.25 15.34
N ALA A 525 13.98 27.52 15.70
CA ALA A 525 14.42 28.85 16.12
C ALA A 525 14.59 29.84 14.97
N THR A 526 15.13 29.36 13.84
CA THR A 526 15.37 30.18 12.64
C THR A 526 14.26 30.07 11.61
N GLU A 527 13.36 29.10 11.77
CA GLU A 527 12.25 28.78 10.87
C GLU A 527 12.72 28.45 9.43
N ARG A 528 13.87 27.84 9.29
CA ARG A 528 14.48 27.46 8.00
C ARG A 528 14.39 25.96 7.79
N VAL A 529 14.06 25.57 6.57
CA VAL A 529 14.15 24.18 6.12
C VAL A 529 15.55 23.95 5.54
N GLU A 530 16.27 23.01 6.11
CA GLU A 530 17.56 22.53 5.65
C GLU A 530 17.40 21.09 5.14
N TYR A 531 17.85 20.84 3.90
CA TYR A 531 17.88 19.50 3.35
C TYR A 531 19.16 18.79 3.78
N LEU A 532 18.99 17.62 4.37
CA LEU A 532 20.09 16.79 4.86
C LEU A 532 20.72 15.97 3.71
N ASP A 533 21.66 15.09 4.06
CA ASP A 533 22.31 14.23 3.08
C ASP A 533 21.30 13.36 2.34
N GLN A 534 21.56 13.13 1.05
CA GLN A 534 20.66 12.33 0.24
C GLN A 534 20.65 10.87 0.66
N PRO A 535 19.48 10.26 0.92
CA PRO A 535 19.39 8.85 1.26
C PRO A 535 19.82 7.97 0.06
N PRO A 536 20.43 6.82 0.33
CA PRO A 536 20.88 5.90 -0.73
C PRO A 536 19.72 5.22 -1.45
N ILE A 537 18.53 5.20 -0.85
CA ILE A 537 17.29 4.60 -1.40
C ILE A 537 16.20 5.67 -1.32
N SER A 538 15.48 5.86 -2.43
CA SER A 538 14.31 6.74 -2.51
C SER A 538 13.03 6.04 -2.06
N ASP A 539 11.90 6.74 -2.14
CA ASP A 539 10.59 6.29 -1.69
C ASP A 539 10.59 6.02 -0.18
N LEU A 540 10.96 7.09 0.55
CA LEU A 540 10.95 7.08 2.01
C LEU A 540 9.52 7.18 2.52
N TYR A 541 9.17 6.40 3.53
CA TYR A 541 7.81 6.37 4.09
C TYR A 541 7.71 7.07 5.43
N GLN A 542 8.54 6.70 6.38
CA GLN A 542 8.51 7.27 7.72
C GLN A 542 9.92 7.59 8.20
N ILE A 543 9.99 8.52 9.15
CA ILE A 543 11.20 8.87 9.87
C ILE A 543 10.88 8.96 11.35
N VAL A 544 11.71 8.36 12.19
CA VAL A 544 11.61 8.42 13.64
C VAL A 544 13.00 8.60 14.24
N GLU A 545 13.13 9.43 15.27
CA GLU A 545 14.36 9.53 16.03
C GLU A 545 14.36 8.51 17.16
N GLY A 546 15.35 7.64 17.21
CA GLY A 546 15.60 6.72 18.31
C GLY A 546 16.43 7.37 19.41
N GLU A 547 17.73 7.17 19.37
CA GLU A 547 18.67 7.90 20.22
C GLU A 547 18.91 9.31 19.67
N PRO A 548 19.28 10.31 20.50
CA PRO A 548 19.50 11.68 20.04
C PRO A 548 20.44 11.77 18.84
N GLY A 549 19.97 12.32 17.73
CA GLY A 549 20.70 12.45 16.47
C GLY A 549 20.79 11.19 15.62
N VAL A 550 20.11 10.11 15.99
CA VAL A 550 20.02 8.85 15.23
C VAL A 550 18.60 8.64 14.75
N PHE A 551 18.41 8.70 13.44
CA PHE A 551 17.11 8.54 12.82
C PHE A 551 17.01 7.19 12.11
N TYR A 552 15.81 6.63 12.13
CA TYR A 552 15.45 5.43 11.40
C TYR A 552 14.40 5.79 10.34
N LEU A 553 14.56 5.23 9.13
CA LEU A 553 13.70 5.50 8.01
C LEU A 553 13.27 4.21 7.32
N GLY A 554 11.99 4.13 6.99
CA GLY A 554 11.50 3.14 6.05
C GLY A 554 11.76 3.62 4.61
N ALA A 555 12.54 2.86 3.84
CA ALA A 555 12.89 3.18 2.46
C ALA A 555 12.55 1.98 1.58
N ARG A 556 11.36 1.97 0.97
CA ARG A 556 10.82 0.75 0.35
C ARG A 556 10.84 -0.41 1.36
N GLY A 557 11.41 -1.54 1.00
CA GLY A 557 11.59 -2.68 1.88
C GLY A 557 12.84 -2.65 2.76
N HIS A 558 13.57 -1.53 2.83
CA HIS A 558 14.79 -1.39 3.63
C HIS A 558 14.57 -0.54 4.87
N LEU A 559 15.17 -0.93 5.98
CA LEU A 559 15.32 -0.09 7.15
C LEU A 559 16.67 0.64 7.05
N LEU A 560 16.63 1.97 6.96
CA LEU A 560 17.82 2.81 6.98
C LEU A 560 18.00 3.43 8.35
N GLN A 561 19.26 3.59 8.77
CA GLN A 561 19.66 4.39 9.92
C GLN A 561 20.47 5.59 9.44
N TYR A 562 20.15 6.78 9.93
CA TYR A 562 20.87 8.02 9.60
C TYR A 562 21.37 8.69 10.86
N HIS A 563 22.68 8.91 10.93
CA HIS A 563 23.34 9.63 12.01
C HIS A 563 23.59 11.06 11.59
N LEU A 564 23.13 12.02 12.38
CA LEU A 564 23.55 13.40 12.22
C LEU A 564 25.07 13.55 12.42
N LYS A 565 25.64 14.55 11.76
CA LYS A 565 27.03 14.94 12.04
C LYS A 565 27.16 15.29 13.52
N ASP A 566 28.22 14.84 14.15
CA ASP A 566 28.53 15.04 15.56
C ASP A 566 27.80 14.09 16.55
N THR A 567 27.00 13.17 16.05
CA THR A 567 26.48 12.08 16.89
C THR A 567 27.63 11.07 17.20
N PRO A 568 27.81 10.65 18.45
CA PRO A 568 28.80 9.61 18.76
C PRO A 568 28.50 8.34 17.95
N HIS A 569 29.47 7.88 17.18
CA HIS A 569 29.34 6.61 16.47
C HIS A 569 29.38 5.47 17.50
N TYR A 570 28.27 4.86 17.80
CA TYR A 570 28.26 3.56 18.45
C TYR A 570 28.83 2.52 17.48
N ARG A 571 29.96 1.93 17.89
CA ARG A 571 30.64 0.84 17.16
C ARG A 571 30.05 -0.51 17.56
#